data_519a234c9dd97ae378e317b268d9ed09
#
_entry.id   519a234c9dd97ae378e317b268d9ed09
#
_cell.length_a   1.000
_cell.length_b   1.000
_cell.length_c   1.000
_cell.angle_alpha   90.00
_cell.angle_beta   90.00
_cell.angle_gamma   90.00
#
_symmetry.space_group_name_H-M   'P 1'
#
loop_
_entity.id
_entity.type
_entity.pdbx_description
1 polymer ?
#
loop_
_entity_poly.entity_id
_entity_poly.type
_entity_poly.pdbx_seq_one_letter_code
_entity_poly.pdbx_strand_id
1 'polypeptide(L)' 'MKKDILEGQWKQMRGEAKAWWGKLTDDDLERASGKMDVLAGLLQERYGYSHQRAVDEIDRRVTEYEAKMKKENAASASR' A
#
# COMPACT_ATOMS: atom_id res chain seq x y z
N MET A 1 -2.68 -4.20 -12.72
CA MET A 1 -1.30 -4.08 -12.21
C MET A 1 -1.31 -3.44 -10.84
N LYS A 2 -0.51 -3.97 -9.92
CA LYS A 2 -0.50 -3.48 -8.55
C LYS A 2 -0.05 -2.02 -8.43
N LYS A 3 0.87 -1.63 -9.29
CA LYS A 3 1.34 -0.27 -9.35
C LYS A 3 0.19 0.71 -9.64
N ASP A 4 -0.65 0.35 -10.59
CA ASP A 4 -1.80 1.19 -10.97
C ASP A 4 -2.84 1.26 -9.86
N ILE A 5 -3.05 0.13 -9.18
CA ILE A 5 -3.99 0.09 -8.07
C ILE A 5 -3.49 0.95 -6.92
N LEU A 6 -2.19 0.87 -6.63
CA LEU A 6 -1.57 1.66 -5.60
C LEU A 6 -1.77 3.16 -5.87
N GLU A 7 -1.51 3.60 -7.08
CA GLU A 7 -1.67 5.00 -7.45
C GLU A 7 -3.14 5.41 -7.47
N GLY A 8 -3.99 4.57 -8.06
CA GLY A 8 -5.40 4.90 -8.23
C GLY A 8 -6.21 4.92 -6.96
N GLN A 9 -5.82 4.12 -5.98
CA GLN A 9 -6.56 4.02 -4.73
C GLN A 9 -5.78 4.48 -3.51
N TRP A 10 -4.73 5.24 -3.73
CA TRP A 10 -3.86 5.67 -2.64
C TRP A 10 -4.60 6.44 -1.56
N LYS A 11 -5.50 7.31 -1.94
CA LYS A 11 -6.27 8.10 -0.99
C LYS A 11 -7.01 7.22 0.02
N GLN A 12 -7.60 6.13 -0.47
CA GLN A 12 -8.32 5.18 0.38
C GLN A 12 -7.37 4.27 1.13
N MET A 13 -6.28 3.86 0.47
CA MET A 13 -5.31 2.93 1.04
C MET A 13 -4.42 3.56 2.10
N ARG A 14 -4.24 4.87 2.03
CA ARG A 14 -3.29 5.58 2.89
C ARG A 14 -3.52 5.33 4.38
N GLY A 15 -4.78 5.29 4.80
CA GLY A 15 -5.12 5.03 6.18
C GLY A 15 -4.66 3.65 6.65
N GLU A 16 -4.84 2.65 5.79
CA GLU A 16 -4.38 1.30 6.11
C GLU A 16 -2.87 1.18 6.01
N ALA A 17 -2.28 1.88 5.06
CA ALA A 17 -0.83 1.90 4.92
C ALA A 17 -0.14 2.40 6.19
N LYS A 18 -0.74 3.35 6.86
CA LYS A 18 -0.23 3.84 8.14
C LYS A 18 -0.20 2.73 9.18
N ALA A 19 -1.20 1.87 9.19
CA ALA A 19 -1.24 0.74 10.10
C ALA A 19 -0.23 -0.34 9.71
N TRP A 20 -0.08 -0.59 8.40
CA TRP A 20 0.88 -1.60 7.92
C TRP A 20 2.32 -1.20 8.22
N TRP A 21 2.63 0.06 8.02
CA TRP A 21 4.00 0.58 8.13
C TRP A 21 4.03 1.74 9.13
N GLY A 22 3.93 1.38 10.39
CA GLY A 22 3.83 2.36 11.47
C GLY A 22 5.04 3.29 11.59
N LYS A 23 6.19 2.91 11.02
CA LYS A 23 7.37 3.77 11.02
C LYS A 23 7.28 4.91 9.99
N LEU A 24 6.35 4.81 9.04
CA LEU A 24 6.15 5.88 8.09
C LEU A 24 5.25 6.95 8.72
N THR A 25 5.60 8.20 8.50
CA THR A 25 4.81 9.32 9.00
C THR A 25 3.72 9.67 7.99
N ASP A 26 2.75 10.47 8.41
CA ASP A 26 1.71 10.96 7.51
C ASP A 26 2.34 11.74 6.35
N ASP A 27 3.40 12.50 6.63
CA ASP A 27 4.16 13.23 5.63
C ASP A 27 4.79 12.29 4.61
N ASP A 28 5.36 11.17 5.08
CA ASP A 28 5.95 10.17 4.21
C ASP A 28 4.92 9.60 3.25
N LEU A 29 3.75 9.25 3.79
CA LEU A 29 2.68 8.66 3.00
C LEU A 29 2.12 9.64 1.98
N GLU A 30 2.00 10.90 2.38
CA GLU A 30 1.54 11.93 1.47
C GLU A 30 2.54 12.19 0.36
N ARG A 31 3.83 12.18 0.70
CA ARG A 31 4.89 12.35 -0.28
C ARG A 31 4.96 11.21 -1.27
N ALA A 32 4.66 9.99 -0.81
CA ALA A 32 4.65 8.83 -1.69
C ALA A 32 3.57 8.93 -2.76
N SER A 33 2.40 9.46 -2.41
CA SER A 33 1.29 9.68 -3.33
C SER A 33 0.93 8.44 -4.15
N GLY A 34 1.13 7.26 -3.57
CA GLY A 34 0.84 6.00 -4.25
C GLY A 34 1.88 5.57 -5.26
N LYS A 35 3.00 6.25 -5.34
CA LYS A 35 4.06 5.89 -6.28
C LYS A 35 4.93 4.78 -5.70
N MET A 36 5.01 3.68 -6.42
CA MET A 36 5.73 2.49 -5.98
C MET A 36 7.19 2.79 -5.64
N ASP A 37 7.87 3.54 -6.50
CA ASP A 37 9.30 3.84 -6.33
C ASP A 37 9.55 4.64 -5.06
N VAL A 38 8.71 5.63 -4.82
CA VAL A 38 8.86 6.49 -3.64
C VAL A 38 8.57 5.70 -2.37
N LEU A 39 7.49 4.92 -2.39
CA LEU A 39 7.12 4.12 -1.23
C LEU A 39 8.17 3.07 -0.92
N ALA A 40 8.70 2.40 -1.94
CA ALA A 40 9.77 1.43 -1.74
C ALA A 40 11.00 2.08 -1.12
N GLY A 41 11.35 3.28 -1.60
CA GLY A 41 12.48 4.04 -1.04
C GLY A 41 12.28 4.38 0.43
N LEU A 42 11.06 4.74 0.80
CA LEU A 42 10.74 5.05 2.20
C LEU A 42 10.85 3.81 3.08
N LEU A 43 10.38 2.66 2.61
CA LEU A 43 10.50 1.42 3.36
C LEU A 43 11.97 1.01 3.54
N GLN A 44 12.78 1.22 2.51
CA GLN A 44 14.20 0.96 2.62
C GLN A 44 14.84 1.87 3.68
N GLU A 45 14.47 3.13 3.68
CA GLU A 45 15.02 4.12 4.60
C GLU A 45 14.57 3.88 6.05
N ARG A 46 13.29 3.62 6.25
CA ARG A 46 12.73 3.52 7.60
C ARG A 46 12.93 2.14 8.25
N TYR A 47 12.91 1.09 7.42
CA TYR A 47 12.99 -0.29 7.92
C TYR A 47 14.30 -0.98 7.59
N GLY A 48 15.12 -0.38 6.73
CA GLY A 48 16.36 -1.01 6.32
C GLY A 48 16.17 -2.18 5.37
N TYR A 49 15.03 -2.23 4.69
CA TYR A 49 14.76 -3.30 3.72
C TYR A 49 15.63 -3.16 2.48
N SER A 50 15.93 -4.28 1.83
CA SER A 50 16.47 -4.24 0.48
C SER A 50 15.39 -3.72 -0.46
N HIS A 51 15.77 -3.28 -1.65
CA HIS A 51 14.80 -2.83 -2.63
C HIS A 51 13.78 -3.92 -2.95
N GLN A 52 14.25 -5.14 -3.17
CA GLN A 52 13.38 -6.26 -3.50
C GLN A 52 12.40 -6.53 -2.35
N ARG A 53 12.88 -6.52 -1.11
CA ARG A 53 12.02 -6.74 0.05
C ARG A 53 10.95 -5.66 0.15
N ALA A 54 11.32 -4.42 -0.11
CA ALA A 54 10.36 -3.31 -0.06
C ALA A 54 9.28 -3.48 -1.10
N VAL A 55 9.65 -3.82 -2.34
CA VAL A 55 8.68 -4.06 -3.41
C VAL A 55 7.76 -5.24 -3.08
N ASP A 56 8.33 -6.33 -2.58
CA ASP A 56 7.55 -7.51 -2.20
C ASP A 56 6.55 -7.19 -1.09
N GLU A 57 6.96 -6.40 -0.13
CA GLU A 57 6.08 -5.99 0.97
C GLU A 57 4.91 -5.16 0.45
N ILE A 58 5.18 -4.22 -0.45
CA ILE A 58 4.13 -3.40 -1.05
C ILE A 58 3.17 -4.27 -1.85
N ASP A 59 3.69 -5.16 -2.68
CA ASP A 59 2.87 -6.08 -3.48
C ASP A 59 1.96 -6.90 -2.60
N ARG A 60 2.48 -7.44 -1.52
CA ARG A 60 1.71 -8.27 -0.61
C ARG A 60 0.57 -7.48 0.02
N ARG A 61 0.86 -6.28 0.47
CA ARG A 61 -0.16 -5.44 1.12
C ARG A 61 -1.23 -4.98 0.14
N VAL A 62 -0.84 -4.61 -1.06
CA VAL A 62 -1.80 -4.20 -2.09
C VAL A 62 -2.69 -5.37 -2.48
N THR A 63 -2.11 -6.56 -2.60
CA THR A 63 -2.88 -7.77 -2.90
C THR A 63 -3.90 -8.06 -1.81
N GLU A 64 -3.50 -7.94 -0.55
CA GLU A 64 -4.41 -8.13 0.58
C GLU A 64 -5.53 -7.10 0.57
N TYR A 65 -5.20 -5.86 0.26
CA TYR A 65 -6.18 -4.79 0.19
C TYR A 65 -7.22 -5.06 -0.91
N GLU A 66 -6.76 -5.45 -2.08
CA GLU A 66 -7.64 -5.81 -3.19
C GLU A 66 -8.58 -6.95 -2.82
N ALA A 67 -8.04 -7.99 -2.20
CA ALA A 67 -8.83 -9.15 -1.79
C ALA A 67 -9.89 -8.75 -0.78
N LYS A 68 -9.56 -7.88 0.14
CA LYS A 68 -10.49 -7.38 1.15
C LYS A 68 -11.63 -6.58 0.50
N MET A 69 -11.29 -5.68 -0.42
CA MET A 69 -12.30 -4.87 -1.10
C MET A 69 -13.20 -5.71 -1.98
N LYS A 70 -12.62 -6.68 -2.68
CA LYS A 70 -13.37 -7.59 -3.54
C LYS A 70 -14.35 -8.42 -2.72
N LYS A 71 -13.90 -8.90 -1.57
CA LYS A 71 -14.73 -9.69 -0.67
C LYS A 71 -15.91 -8.88 -0.13
N GLU A 72 -15.67 -7.63 0.24
CA GLU A 72 -16.72 -6.74 0.71
C GLU A 72 -17.75 -6.46 -0.37
N ASN A 73 -17.28 -6.21 -1.59
CA ASN A 73 -18.16 -5.98 -2.73
C ASN A 73 -19.00 -7.19 -3.04
N ALA A 74 -18.41 -8.39 -2.99
CA ALA A 74 -19.13 -9.63 -3.23
C ALA A 74 -20.20 -9.85 -2.17
N ALA A 75 -19.88 -9.58 -0.92
CA ALA A 75 -20.83 -9.69 0.18
C ALA A 75 -21.99 -8.71 0.01
N SER A 76 -21.72 -7.49 -0.41
CA SER A 76 -22.73 -6.50 -0.68
C SER A 76 -23.62 -6.90 -1.86
N ALA A 77 -23.02 -7.44 -2.90
CA ALA A 77 -23.74 -7.84 -4.11
C ALA A 77 -24.65 -9.02 -3.89
N SER A 78 -24.35 -9.87 -2.92
CA SER A 78 -25.15 -11.07 -2.67
C SER A 78 -26.41 -10.80 -1.86
N ARG A 79 -26.70 -9.59 -1.50
CA ARG A 79 -27.91 -9.24 -0.75
C ARG A 79 -29.07 -8.77 -1.64
#